data_5fe359773159d6942e5940ec723f6e40
#
_entry.id   5fe359773159d6942e5940ec723f6e40
#
_cell.length_a   1.000
_cell.length_b   1.000
_cell.length_c   1.000
_cell.angle_alpha   90.00
_cell.angle_beta   90.00
_cell.angle_gamma   90.00
#
_symmetry.space_group_name_H-M   'P 1'
#
loop_
_entity.id
_entity.type
_entity.pdbx_description
1 polymer ?
#
loop_
_entity_poly.entity_id
_entity_poly.type
_entity_poly.pdbx_seq_one_letter_code
_entity_poly.pdbx_strand_id
1 'polypeptide(L)'
;MLFLGSSQNIKNPIHKIGNYCQMKPTRLFDYIHYQMANYPLERCMGARNEQGDFEFLSTGAVIDLANKLSCGLLKLGIGKGDKIGVAVYQNRPEWVILDIAVQQIGAINVPVYPTISSSEYVYIFNDSETKICFVGKLDLFDKVSVAQKEVPSLTKIYTFDKQEGRPFWKDILTDEGMERLEGLKSEVKPEDLSTIIYTSGTTGVPKGVMLSHHNIISNVDAAAAIIPAQNGDKVLSFLPICHIFERAASYHYQLRGVSVVFTGTDNLGGDEGDLKKVQPNFFTTVPRLLEKVYEKIYNKGLALTGVKKKLFFWALSLTEDYAYHKPVSGIKGKIADKLIFSKWREALGGNVKGIVTGAAPCPLRIAQVFSAAGVPIREGYGLTETSPVLTASTFAPGGALLGTVGQAIPGVELMIDDSDGNYRENEGEILAAGPNIMMGYYKKPEATAAVTKVINGKSWFCTGDVGKFVSGPQGGQFLKITDRKKELLKTSGGKYVAPAPIENKFKESFFIEQMMVVGDNQKFVSALIVPSEEALKDWCGQNSIAWTSLAGVIELPEIVKHYQSIIDEMNEEFAHIDQVKKFRLVAEPWEPVKKDGSESELTPTMKLKRRVILNKYANQIEQIYQD
;
A
#
# COMPACT_ATOMS: atom_id res chain seq x y z
N MET A 1 -0.03 -25.20 -47.11
CA MET A 1 1.43 -25.00 -47.27
C MET A 1 1.95 -24.44 -45.94
N LEU A 2 2.65 -25.29 -45.22
CA LEU A 2 3.21 -25.07 -43.90
C LEU A 2 4.38 -24.07 -43.93
N PHE A 3 4.43 -23.13 -42.97
CA PHE A 3 5.71 -22.54 -42.57
C PHE A 3 5.87 -22.69 -41.07
N LEU A 4 6.67 -23.64 -40.68
CA LEU A 4 7.32 -23.80 -39.39
C LEU A 4 8.52 -22.86 -39.35
N GLY A 5 8.51 -21.86 -38.49
CA GLY A 5 9.63 -20.98 -38.20
C GLY A 5 10.28 -21.40 -36.87
N SER A 6 11.53 -21.79 -36.97
CA SER A 6 12.42 -22.34 -35.96
C SER A 6 12.58 -21.48 -34.71
N SER A 7 12.40 -22.09 -33.55
CA SER A 7 12.85 -21.59 -32.24
C SER A 7 14.41 -21.63 -32.18
N GLN A 8 15.03 -20.46 -32.20
CA GLN A 8 16.45 -20.37 -31.85
C GLN A 8 16.62 -20.48 -30.32
N ASN A 9 17.16 -21.60 -29.88
CA ASN A 9 17.71 -21.82 -28.56
C ASN A 9 18.94 -20.92 -28.35
N ILE A 10 18.80 -19.85 -27.60
CA ILE A 10 19.93 -19.08 -27.06
C ILE A 10 20.47 -19.85 -25.87
N LYS A 11 21.51 -20.62 -26.08
CA LYS A 11 22.34 -21.23 -25.02
C LYS A 11 23.21 -20.13 -24.40
N ASN A 12 22.85 -19.63 -23.22
CA ASN A 12 23.76 -18.85 -22.39
C ASN A 12 24.73 -19.77 -21.64
N PRO A 13 26.03 -19.43 -21.54
CA PRO A 13 27.01 -20.22 -20.81
C PRO A 13 26.78 -20.08 -19.31
N ILE A 14 26.38 -21.16 -18.67
CA ILE A 14 26.15 -21.27 -17.22
C ILE A 14 27.51 -21.45 -16.54
N HIS A 15 28.00 -20.44 -15.84
CA HIS A 15 29.04 -20.60 -14.84
C HIS A 15 28.43 -21.25 -13.59
N LYS A 16 28.96 -22.42 -13.23
CA LYS A 16 28.58 -23.17 -12.01
C LYS A 16 28.93 -22.36 -10.75
N ILE A 17 27.94 -21.74 -10.15
CA ILE A 17 27.97 -21.24 -8.78
C ILE A 17 26.96 -22.10 -8.02
N GLY A 18 27.43 -22.94 -7.11
CA GLY A 18 26.70 -23.75 -6.16
C GLY A 18 25.34 -24.35 -6.60
N ASN A 19 24.81 -25.29 -5.85
CA ASN A 19 23.56 -26.04 -6.12
C ASN A 19 22.27 -25.22 -6.29
N TYR A 20 22.31 -23.90 -6.32
CA TYR A 20 21.15 -23.00 -6.46
C TYR A 20 20.73 -22.71 -7.91
N CYS A 21 21.41 -23.26 -8.90
CA CYS A 21 21.36 -22.81 -10.30
C CYS A 21 20.04 -23.11 -11.06
N GLN A 22 19.06 -23.83 -10.50
CA GLN A 22 17.79 -24.14 -11.21
C GLN A 22 16.55 -24.34 -10.32
N MET A 23 16.63 -24.19 -9.01
CA MET A 23 15.48 -24.41 -8.15
C MET A 23 14.69 -23.11 -7.91
N LYS A 24 13.39 -23.20 -8.12
CA LYS A 24 12.46 -22.14 -7.76
C LYS A 24 12.61 -21.81 -6.26
N PRO A 25 12.61 -20.52 -5.85
CA PRO A 25 12.67 -20.14 -4.45
C PRO A 25 11.58 -20.80 -3.62
N THR A 26 11.95 -21.36 -2.48
CA THR A 26 11.02 -21.97 -1.52
C THR A 26 11.01 -21.25 -0.18
N ARG A 27 12.04 -20.42 0.09
CA ARG A 27 12.16 -19.57 1.26
C ARG A 27 12.46 -18.14 0.80
N LEU A 28 12.05 -17.13 1.54
CA LEU A 28 12.13 -15.74 1.09
C LEU A 28 13.57 -15.28 0.81
N PHE A 29 14.54 -15.74 1.58
CA PHE A 29 15.95 -15.44 1.32
C PHE A 29 16.51 -16.14 0.07
N ASP A 30 15.82 -17.13 -0.49
CA ASP A 30 16.24 -17.76 -1.75
C ASP A 30 16.12 -16.82 -2.95
N TYR A 31 15.27 -15.78 -2.88
CA TYR A 31 15.04 -14.85 -3.99
C TYR A 31 16.32 -14.11 -4.41
N ILE A 32 17.12 -13.61 -3.45
CA ILE A 32 18.36 -12.91 -3.78
C ILE A 32 19.42 -13.86 -4.35
N HIS A 33 19.45 -15.11 -3.88
CA HIS A 33 20.32 -16.15 -4.44
C HIS A 33 19.87 -16.57 -5.85
N TYR A 34 18.57 -16.67 -6.08
CA TYR A 34 17.99 -16.90 -7.41
C TYR A 34 18.33 -15.76 -8.36
N GLN A 35 18.23 -14.49 -7.90
CA GLN A 35 18.65 -13.33 -8.68
C GLN A 35 20.13 -13.41 -9.04
N MET A 36 20.99 -13.74 -8.07
CA MET A 36 22.44 -13.88 -8.31
C MET A 36 22.75 -14.93 -9.39
N ALA A 37 22.02 -16.05 -9.37
CA ALA A 37 22.24 -17.14 -10.31
C ALA A 37 21.71 -16.86 -11.73
N ASN A 38 20.62 -16.11 -11.85
CA ASN A 38 19.91 -15.92 -13.13
C ASN A 38 20.04 -14.51 -13.71
N TYR A 39 20.13 -13.49 -12.86
CA TYR A 39 20.10 -12.07 -13.22
C TYR A 39 21.00 -11.23 -12.30
N PRO A 40 22.31 -11.53 -12.19
CA PRO A 40 23.21 -10.75 -11.33
C PRO A 40 23.24 -9.29 -11.78
N LEU A 41 23.09 -8.37 -10.84
CA LEU A 41 23.05 -6.94 -11.09
C LEU A 41 24.19 -6.22 -10.35
N GLU A 42 24.92 -5.37 -11.07
CA GLU A 42 25.87 -4.42 -10.48
C GLU A 42 25.15 -3.31 -9.69
N ARG A 43 23.93 -2.95 -10.11
CA ARG A 43 23.08 -1.97 -9.48
C ARG A 43 21.77 -2.62 -9.02
N CYS A 44 21.86 -3.49 -8.03
CA CYS A 44 20.73 -4.28 -7.52
C CYS A 44 19.80 -3.43 -6.66
N MET A 45 20.34 -2.83 -5.63
CA MET A 45 19.61 -2.01 -4.65
C MET A 45 20.32 -0.68 -4.44
N GLY A 46 19.60 0.43 -4.53
CA GLY A 46 20.17 1.75 -4.37
C GLY A 46 19.33 2.64 -3.46
N ALA A 47 20.00 3.59 -2.83
CA ALA A 47 19.37 4.65 -2.04
C ALA A 47 20.23 5.92 -2.12
N ARG A 48 19.70 7.07 -1.67
CA ARG A 48 20.49 8.28 -1.55
C ARG A 48 21.48 8.16 -0.40
N ASN A 49 22.71 8.58 -0.66
CA ASN A 49 23.71 8.79 0.37
C ASN A 49 23.52 10.16 1.08
N GLU A 50 24.39 10.49 2.01
CA GLU A 50 24.35 11.76 2.77
C GLU A 50 24.51 13.01 1.88
N GLN A 51 25.17 12.87 0.72
CA GLN A 51 25.35 13.93 -0.27
C GLN A 51 24.15 14.09 -1.20
N GLY A 52 23.17 13.16 -1.12
CA GLY A 52 21.97 13.13 -1.95
C GLY A 52 22.13 12.41 -3.28
N ASP A 53 23.30 11.79 -3.55
CA ASP A 53 23.55 10.97 -4.72
C ASP A 53 23.07 9.54 -4.52
N PHE A 54 22.67 8.87 -5.62
CA PHE A 54 22.27 7.47 -5.55
C PHE A 54 23.49 6.54 -5.54
N GLU A 55 23.65 5.82 -4.44
CA GLU A 55 24.62 4.73 -4.31
C GLU A 55 23.92 3.38 -4.46
N PHE A 56 24.61 2.41 -5.09
CA PHE A 56 24.06 1.09 -5.38
C PHE A 56 24.95 -0.02 -4.83
N LEU A 57 24.29 -1.03 -4.30
CA LEU A 57 24.89 -2.34 -4.00
C LEU A 57 24.65 -3.30 -5.16
N SER A 58 25.64 -4.12 -5.49
CA SER A 58 25.46 -5.26 -6.39
C SER A 58 24.72 -6.41 -5.69
N THR A 59 24.17 -7.35 -6.46
CA THR A 59 23.53 -8.55 -5.90
C THR A 59 24.49 -9.32 -4.99
N GLY A 60 25.77 -9.42 -5.40
CA GLY A 60 26.81 -10.07 -4.60
C GLY A 60 27.10 -9.33 -3.27
N ALA A 61 27.14 -8.00 -3.31
CA ALA A 61 27.35 -7.19 -2.10
C ALA A 61 26.18 -7.32 -1.10
N VAL A 62 24.94 -7.39 -1.58
CA VAL A 62 23.76 -7.64 -0.73
C VAL A 62 23.85 -8.99 -0.04
N ILE A 63 24.24 -10.05 -0.77
CA ILE A 63 24.40 -11.40 -0.21
C ILE A 63 25.53 -11.42 0.83
N ASP A 64 26.69 -10.83 0.52
CA ASP A 64 27.83 -10.79 1.44
C ASP A 64 27.44 -10.08 2.77
N LEU A 65 26.84 -8.89 2.69
CA LEU A 65 26.39 -8.17 3.85
C LEU A 65 25.33 -8.93 4.66
N ALA A 66 24.37 -9.58 4.01
CA ALA A 66 23.35 -10.38 4.67
C ALA A 66 23.98 -11.60 5.39
N ASN A 67 24.91 -12.30 4.75
CA ASN A 67 25.61 -13.42 5.36
C ASN A 67 26.43 -12.98 6.59
N LYS A 68 27.21 -11.89 6.49
CA LYS A 68 27.96 -11.33 7.61
C LYS A 68 27.07 -10.88 8.77
N LEU A 69 25.90 -10.29 8.45
CA LEU A 69 24.92 -9.90 9.45
C LEU A 69 24.28 -11.13 10.13
N SER A 70 23.98 -12.19 9.36
CA SER A 70 23.51 -13.47 9.93
C SER A 70 24.51 -14.02 10.97
N CYS A 71 25.80 -14.07 10.60
CA CYS A 71 26.87 -14.52 11.52
C CYS A 71 26.97 -13.61 12.77
N GLY A 72 26.84 -12.30 12.59
CA GLY A 72 26.81 -11.35 13.69
C GLY A 72 25.63 -11.55 14.63
N LEU A 73 24.44 -11.79 14.11
CA LEU A 73 23.25 -12.12 14.91
C LEU A 73 23.43 -13.42 15.69
N LEU A 74 23.98 -14.46 15.06
CA LEU A 74 24.31 -15.72 15.74
C LEU A 74 25.30 -15.51 16.90
N LYS A 75 26.32 -14.68 16.71
CA LYS A 75 27.30 -14.33 17.76
C LYS A 75 26.66 -13.58 18.94
N LEU A 76 25.58 -12.83 18.68
CA LEU A 76 24.77 -12.17 19.71
C LEU A 76 23.76 -13.12 20.38
N GLY A 77 23.77 -14.41 20.05
CA GLY A 77 22.88 -15.42 20.62
C GLY A 77 21.47 -15.42 20.00
N ILE A 78 21.30 -14.83 18.83
CA ILE A 78 20.04 -14.89 18.07
C ILE A 78 20.03 -16.15 17.23
N GLY A 79 18.92 -16.87 17.24
CA GLY A 79 18.75 -18.11 16.49
C GLY A 79 17.30 -18.33 16.05
N LYS A 80 17.01 -19.58 15.65
CA LYS A 80 15.68 -19.97 15.14
C LYS A 80 14.57 -19.64 16.13
N GLY A 81 13.55 -18.94 15.63
CA GLY A 81 12.36 -18.55 16.40
C GLY A 81 12.51 -17.26 17.20
N ASP A 82 13.70 -16.66 17.28
CA ASP A 82 13.90 -15.37 17.93
C ASP A 82 13.33 -14.22 17.08
N LYS A 83 12.83 -13.17 17.73
CA LYS A 83 12.17 -12.05 17.05
C LYS A 83 13.06 -10.83 17.01
N ILE A 84 13.18 -10.25 15.83
CA ILE A 84 13.99 -9.06 15.55
C ILE A 84 13.06 -7.95 15.07
N GLY A 85 13.04 -6.84 15.81
CA GLY A 85 12.30 -5.64 15.44
C GLY A 85 13.04 -4.81 14.39
N VAL A 86 12.28 -4.16 13.49
CA VAL A 86 12.85 -3.18 12.56
C VAL A 86 11.88 -2.03 12.29
N ALA A 87 12.38 -0.78 12.36
CA ALA A 87 11.60 0.42 12.10
C ALA A 87 12.42 1.45 11.32
N VAL A 88 11.90 1.88 10.16
CA VAL A 88 12.52 2.90 9.29
C VAL A 88 11.45 3.84 8.74
N TYR A 89 11.77 5.14 8.61
CA TYR A 89 10.88 6.11 7.95
C TYR A 89 10.91 5.97 6.43
N GLN A 90 12.09 5.78 5.88
CA GLN A 90 12.33 5.65 4.44
C GLN A 90 12.84 4.25 4.14
N ASN A 91 12.39 3.71 3.02
CA ASN A 91 12.90 2.43 2.54
C ASN A 91 14.40 2.53 2.24
N ARG A 92 15.12 1.42 2.48
CA ARG A 92 16.58 1.39 2.36
C ARG A 92 17.11 -0.05 2.17
N PRO A 93 18.26 -0.21 1.48
CA PRO A 93 18.86 -1.53 1.27
C PRO A 93 19.12 -2.30 2.56
N GLU A 94 19.51 -1.63 3.64
CA GLU A 94 19.84 -2.25 4.93
C GLU A 94 18.65 -2.97 5.56
N TRP A 95 17.42 -2.47 5.31
CA TRP A 95 16.22 -3.17 5.75
C TRP A 95 16.08 -4.54 5.06
N VAL A 96 16.34 -4.60 3.76
CA VAL A 96 16.28 -5.86 2.97
C VAL A 96 17.43 -6.80 3.36
N ILE A 97 18.63 -6.26 3.58
CA ILE A 97 19.79 -7.01 4.06
C ILE A 97 19.48 -7.66 5.42
N LEU A 98 18.90 -6.89 6.35
CA LEU A 98 18.48 -7.42 7.66
C LEU A 98 17.40 -8.50 7.50
N ASP A 99 16.41 -8.28 6.64
CA ASP A 99 15.34 -9.24 6.40
C ASP A 99 15.88 -10.57 5.90
N ILE A 100 16.80 -10.56 4.94
CA ILE A 100 17.50 -11.75 4.45
C ILE A 100 18.31 -12.40 5.59
N ALA A 101 19.07 -11.61 6.34
CA ALA A 101 19.93 -12.13 7.40
C ALA A 101 19.15 -12.83 8.52
N VAL A 102 18.04 -12.24 8.95
CA VAL A 102 17.14 -12.79 9.97
C VAL A 102 16.56 -14.13 9.51
N GLN A 103 16.09 -14.18 8.26
CA GLN A 103 15.46 -15.38 7.71
C GLN A 103 16.44 -16.53 7.48
N GLN A 104 17.70 -16.26 7.11
CA GLN A 104 18.73 -17.27 6.88
C GLN A 104 19.05 -18.11 8.11
N ILE A 105 18.86 -17.57 9.31
CA ILE A 105 19.08 -18.24 10.59
C ILE A 105 17.78 -18.74 11.24
N GLY A 106 16.64 -18.67 10.51
CA GLY A 106 15.33 -19.07 11.01
C GLY A 106 14.76 -18.17 12.10
N ALA A 107 15.32 -16.96 12.28
CA ALA A 107 14.74 -15.93 13.15
C ALA A 107 13.56 -15.24 12.45
N ILE A 108 12.75 -14.51 13.21
CA ILE A 108 11.47 -13.95 12.78
C ILE A 108 11.56 -12.43 12.74
N ASN A 109 11.23 -11.84 11.59
CA ASN A 109 11.20 -10.39 11.44
C ASN A 109 9.88 -9.82 12.00
N VAL A 110 9.98 -8.78 12.85
CA VAL A 110 8.85 -8.01 13.39
C VAL A 110 8.96 -6.57 12.88
N PRO A 111 8.48 -6.29 11.66
CA PRO A 111 8.51 -4.95 11.09
C PRO A 111 7.47 -4.07 11.77
N VAL A 112 7.87 -2.85 12.13
CA VAL A 112 7.02 -1.92 12.87
C VAL A 112 6.97 -0.58 12.13
N TYR A 113 5.80 0.04 12.12
CA TYR A 113 5.67 1.40 11.61
C TYR A 113 6.46 2.39 12.47
N PRO A 114 7.26 3.27 11.89
CA PRO A 114 8.06 4.25 12.64
C PRO A 114 7.20 5.30 13.36
N THR A 115 5.97 5.48 12.90
CA THR A 115 5.05 6.54 13.35
C THR A 115 4.20 6.16 14.55
N ILE A 116 4.20 4.88 14.99
CA ILE A 116 3.44 4.46 16.17
C ILE A 116 3.97 5.09 17.46
N SER A 117 3.15 5.12 18.49
CA SER A 117 3.51 5.65 19.81
C SER A 117 4.51 4.77 20.57
N SER A 118 5.17 5.32 21.58
CA SER A 118 6.06 4.51 22.44
C SER A 118 5.31 3.40 23.16
N SER A 119 4.06 3.62 23.58
CA SER A 119 3.23 2.60 24.20
C SER A 119 2.87 1.45 23.24
N GLU A 120 2.67 1.75 21.96
CA GLU A 120 2.48 0.70 20.94
C GLU A 120 3.77 -0.09 20.72
N TYR A 121 4.96 0.54 20.74
CA TYR A 121 6.24 -0.18 20.72
C TYR A 121 6.37 -1.11 21.93
N VAL A 122 6.04 -0.65 23.14
CA VAL A 122 6.03 -1.47 24.37
C VAL A 122 5.12 -2.68 24.18
N TYR A 123 3.88 -2.44 23.71
CA TYR A 123 2.93 -3.53 23.50
C TYR A 123 3.44 -4.56 22.47
N ILE A 124 3.85 -4.10 21.27
CA ILE A 124 4.28 -4.99 20.18
C ILE A 124 5.50 -5.81 20.59
N PHE A 125 6.49 -5.19 21.23
CA PHE A 125 7.73 -5.87 21.56
C PHE A 125 7.59 -6.80 22.77
N ASN A 126 6.68 -6.52 23.71
CA ASN A 126 6.34 -7.46 24.78
C ASN A 126 5.54 -8.65 24.24
N ASP A 127 4.51 -8.40 23.41
CA ASP A 127 3.67 -9.47 22.83
C ASP A 127 4.51 -10.40 21.95
N SER A 128 5.38 -9.84 21.09
CA SER A 128 6.27 -10.60 20.20
C SER A 128 7.51 -11.16 20.90
N GLU A 129 7.86 -10.69 22.09
CA GLU A 129 9.12 -11.03 22.78
C GLU A 129 10.36 -10.67 21.94
N THR A 130 10.32 -9.48 21.33
CA THR A 130 11.42 -8.99 20.49
C THR A 130 12.71 -8.86 21.28
N LYS A 131 13.82 -9.46 20.79
CA LYS A 131 15.12 -9.49 21.47
C LYS A 131 16.05 -8.33 21.10
N ILE A 132 16.06 -7.95 19.81
CA ILE A 132 16.91 -6.89 19.26
C ILE A 132 16.04 -6.06 18.31
N CYS A 133 16.29 -4.74 18.25
CA CYS A 133 15.62 -3.85 17.29
C CYS A 133 16.64 -3.09 16.46
N PHE A 134 16.37 -2.93 15.14
CA PHE A 134 17.12 -2.09 14.23
C PHE A 134 16.28 -0.88 13.83
N VAL A 135 16.87 0.31 13.88
CA VAL A 135 16.16 1.56 13.57
C VAL A 135 16.90 2.43 12.56
N GLY A 136 16.16 3.19 11.77
CA GLY A 136 16.73 4.01 10.70
C GLY A 136 17.45 5.26 11.19
N LYS A 137 16.87 6.00 12.15
CA LYS A 137 17.34 7.32 12.58
C LYS A 137 17.40 7.45 14.10
N LEU A 138 18.08 8.51 14.58
CA LEU A 138 18.30 8.77 15.99
C LEU A 138 17.00 8.96 16.78
N ASP A 139 16.04 9.70 16.24
CA ASP A 139 14.73 9.91 16.88
C ASP A 139 13.98 8.59 17.12
N LEU A 140 14.08 7.64 16.17
CA LEU A 140 13.55 6.28 16.36
C LEU A 140 14.34 5.50 17.41
N PHE A 141 15.67 5.68 17.47
CA PHE A 141 16.47 5.08 18.50
C PHE A 141 16.02 5.55 19.89
N ASP A 142 15.87 6.85 20.06
CA ASP A 142 15.45 7.44 21.34
C ASP A 142 14.03 6.98 21.72
N LYS A 143 13.10 6.95 20.76
CA LYS A 143 11.73 6.48 20.95
C LYS A 143 11.68 5.01 21.37
N VAL A 144 12.43 4.12 20.70
CA VAL A 144 12.50 2.69 21.04
C VAL A 144 13.26 2.48 22.36
N SER A 145 14.25 3.32 22.68
CA SER A 145 14.96 3.27 23.97
C SER A 145 14.06 3.61 25.17
N VAL A 146 13.07 4.48 24.97
CA VAL A 146 12.03 4.71 25.98
C VAL A 146 11.21 3.45 26.19
N ALA A 147 10.75 2.82 25.11
CA ALA A 147 9.98 1.58 25.17
C ALA A 147 10.81 0.40 25.76
N GLN A 148 12.11 0.34 25.50
CA GLN A 148 13.01 -0.71 25.99
C GLN A 148 12.96 -0.86 27.53
N LYS A 149 12.73 0.23 28.26
CA LYS A 149 12.67 0.20 29.74
C LYS A 149 11.52 -0.67 30.26
N GLU A 150 10.48 -0.87 29.45
CA GLU A 150 9.29 -1.63 29.78
C GLU A 150 9.21 -2.97 29.00
N VAL A 151 10.27 -3.32 28.23
CA VAL A 151 10.34 -4.53 27.41
C VAL A 151 11.56 -5.37 27.84
N PRO A 152 11.41 -6.29 28.81
CA PRO A 152 12.53 -7.07 29.35
C PRO A 152 13.26 -7.92 28.30
N SER A 153 12.56 -8.36 27.24
CA SER A 153 13.16 -9.14 26.16
C SER A 153 14.07 -8.32 25.25
N LEU A 154 13.84 -7.00 25.11
CA LEU A 154 14.58 -6.12 24.21
C LEU A 154 15.94 -5.74 24.81
N THR A 155 16.97 -6.47 24.45
CA THR A 155 18.32 -6.33 25.04
C THR A 155 19.15 -5.26 24.36
N LYS A 156 19.01 -5.06 23.05
CA LYS A 156 19.83 -4.12 22.26
C LYS A 156 19.03 -3.44 21.16
N ILE A 157 19.44 -2.21 20.84
CA ILE A 157 18.95 -1.41 19.71
C ILE A 157 20.15 -1.02 18.86
N TYR A 158 20.08 -1.23 17.55
CA TYR A 158 21.11 -0.83 16.58
C TYR A 158 20.55 0.22 15.63
N THR A 159 21.39 1.16 15.21
CA THR A 159 21.06 2.14 14.18
C THR A 159 21.59 1.70 12.82
N PHE A 160 20.83 1.98 11.74
CA PHE A 160 21.35 1.82 10.38
C PHE A 160 22.24 3.01 9.98
N ASP A 161 21.97 4.20 10.48
CA ASP A 161 22.84 5.36 10.30
C ASP A 161 23.87 5.42 11.43
N LYS A 162 25.14 5.68 11.09
CA LYS A 162 26.19 5.77 12.10
C LYS A 162 25.97 7.01 12.96
N GLN A 163 25.82 6.81 14.26
CA GLN A 163 25.62 7.86 15.25
C GLN A 163 26.63 7.69 16.38
N GLU A 164 27.23 8.80 16.82
CA GLU A 164 28.20 8.77 17.90
C GLU A 164 27.58 8.25 19.22
N GLY A 165 28.25 7.32 19.86
CA GLY A 165 27.79 6.73 21.11
C GLY A 165 26.59 5.77 21.00
N ARG A 166 26.17 5.41 19.80
CA ARG A 166 25.07 4.46 19.57
C ARG A 166 25.59 3.19 18.88
N PRO A 167 25.03 2.00 19.20
CA PRO A 167 25.38 0.77 18.50
C PRO A 167 25.01 0.86 17.01
N PHE A 168 25.98 0.60 16.15
CA PHE A 168 25.81 0.67 14.69
C PHE A 168 25.74 -0.73 14.10
N TRP A 169 24.83 -0.98 13.17
CA TRP A 169 24.58 -2.31 12.61
C TRP A 169 25.80 -2.96 11.95
N LYS A 170 26.70 -2.14 11.37
CA LYS A 170 27.92 -2.69 10.75
C LYS A 170 28.95 -3.17 11.77
N ASP A 171 28.85 -2.76 13.05
CA ASP A 171 29.78 -3.19 14.10
C ASP A 171 29.59 -4.67 14.45
N ILE A 172 28.46 -5.27 14.09
CA ILE A 172 28.21 -6.70 14.33
C ILE A 172 28.47 -7.57 13.10
N LEU A 173 28.85 -7.00 11.95
CA LEU A 173 29.19 -7.78 10.77
C LEU A 173 30.46 -8.60 11.02
N THR A 174 30.41 -9.91 10.72
CA THR A 174 31.56 -10.81 10.91
C THR A 174 31.51 -11.97 9.95
N ASP A 175 32.67 -12.50 9.59
CA ASP A 175 32.82 -13.74 8.83
C ASP A 175 32.90 -14.98 9.75
N GLU A 176 32.99 -14.78 11.06
CA GLU A 176 33.06 -15.87 12.05
C GLU A 176 31.75 -16.67 12.08
N GLY A 177 31.82 -17.97 11.81
CA GLY A 177 30.66 -18.86 11.75
C GLY A 177 30.04 -19.00 10.37
N MET A 178 30.67 -18.44 9.34
CA MET A 178 30.20 -18.52 7.95
C MET A 178 30.06 -19.97 7.47
N GLU A 179 30.94 -20.87 7.90
CA GLU A 179 30.91 -22.29 7.59
C GLU A 179 29.66 -23.03 8.11
N ARG A 180 29.03 -22.49 9.17
CA ARG A 180 27.79 -23.05 9.75
C ARG A 180 26.53 -22.52 9.08
N LEU A 181 26.63 -21.37 8.42
CA LEU A 181 25.45 -20.64 7.90
C LEU A 181 24.69 -21.45 6.84
N GLU A 182 25.39 -22.15 5.95
CA GLU A 182 24.74 -22.99 4.92
C GLU A 182 23.96 -24.16 5.55
N GLY A 183 24.47 -24.74 6.64
CA GLY A 183 23.75 -25.73 7.43
C GLY A 183 22.46 -25.16 8.00
N LEU A 184 22.52 -23.99 8.65
CA LEU A 184 21.35 -23.31 9.23
C LEU A 184 20.32 -22.94 8.15
N LYS A 185 20.76 -22.40 7.01
CA LYS A 185 19.88 -22.14 5.88
C LYS A 185 19.10 -23.38 5.43
N SER A 186 19.75 -24.55 5.44
CA SER A 186 19.12 -25.82 5.03
C SER A 186 18.06 -26.34 6.03
N GLU A 187 18.14 -25.90 7.29
CA GLU A 187 17.16 -26.25 8.34
C GLU A 187 15.88 -25.39 8.28
N VAL A 188 15.92 -24.25 7.60
CA VAL A 188 14.73 -23.40 7.45
C VAL A 188 13.80 -24.01 6.42
N LYS A 189 12.53 -24.23 6.83
CA LYS A 189 11.48 -24.83 5.99
C LYS A 189 10.54 -23.75 5.42
N PRO A 190 9.89 -24.03 4.28
CA PRO A 190 8.89 -23.12 3.72
C PRO A 190 7.73 -22.80 4.69
N GLU A 191 7.36 -23.75 5.55
CA GLU A 191 6.27 -23.62 6.54
C GLU A 191 6.70 -22.89 7.80
N ASP A 192 8.01 -22.65 8.00
CA ASP A 192 8.49 -21.91 9.18
C ASP A 192 7.96 -20.47 9.16
N LEU A 193 7.65 -19.96 10.35
CA LEU A 193 7.20 -18.57 10.55
C LEU A 193 8.35 -17.62 10.19
N SER A 194 8.11 -16.74 9.20
CA SER A 194 9.11 -15.79 8.71
C SER A 194 8.94 -14.40 9.29
N THR A 195 7.70 -14.02 9.61
CA THR A 195 7.41 -12.66 10.09
C THR A 195 6.12 -12.59 10.90
N ILE A 196 6.07 -11.65 11.84
CA ILE A 196 4.86 -11.26 12.56
C ILE A 196 4.62 -9.78 12.25
N ILE A 197 3.54 -9.46 11.54
CA ILE A 197 3.18 -8.09 11.17
C ILE A 197 1.99 -7.64 12.01
N TYR A 198 2.18 -6.61 12.84
CA TYR A 198 1.12 -6.08 13.68
C TYR A 198 0.20 -5.16 12.91
N THR A 199 -1.09 -5.46 12.92
CA THR A 199 -2.13 -4.64 12.29
C THR A 199 -3.03 -4.03 13.35
N SER A 200 -3.40 -2.75 13.18
CA SER A 200 -4.39 -2.09 14.02
C SER A 200 -5.77 -2.68 13.72
N GLY A 201 -6.22 -3.58 14.55
CA GLY A 201 -7.58 -4.11 14.45
C GLY A 201 -8.63 -3.04 14.78
N THR A 202 -9.86 -3.23 14.32
CA THR A 202 -11.01 -2.38 14.66
C THR A 202 -11.31 -2.30 16.17
N THR A 203 -10.72 -3.21 16.97
CA THR A 203 -10.85 -3.28 18.43
C THR A 203 -9.83 -2.43 19.19
N GLY A 204 -8.94 -1.72 18.50
CA GLY A 204 -7.94 -0.83 19.09
C GLY A 204 -6.61 -1.47 19.50
N VAL A 205 -6.58 -2.76 19.85
CA VAL A 205 -5.35 -3.46 20.22
C VAL A 205 -4.75 -4.14 18.98
N PRO A 206 -3.47 -3.87 18.62
CA PRO A 206 -2.83 -4.50 17.48
C PRO A 206 -2.78 -6.02 17.59
N LYS A 207 -2.93 -6.72 16.45
CA LYS A 207 -2.82 -8.17 16.35
C LYS A 207 -1.65 -8.54 15.47
N GLY A 208 -0.80 -9.43 15.92
CA GLY A 208 0.34 -9.93 15.16
C GLY A 208 -0.08 -11.00 14.16
N VAL A 209 -0.08 -10.68 12.88
CA VAL A 209 -0.38 -11.62 11.78
C VAL A 209 0.85 -12.47 11.52
N MET A 210 0.72 -13.78 11.65
CA MET A 210 1.80 -14.75 11.41
C MET A 210 1.83 -15.20 9.96
N LEU A 211 2.95 -14.95 9.26
CA LEU A 211 3.15 -15.38 7.88
C LEU A 211 4.38 -16.28 7.78
N SER A 212 4.21 -17.47 7.17
CA SER A 212 5.31 -18.35 6.82
C SER A 212 6.03 -17.89 5.55
N HIS A 213 7.20 -18.47 5.26
CA HIS A 213 7.83 -18.29 3.95
C HIS A 213 6.89 -18.72 2.83
N HIS A 214 6.21 -19.87 2.99
CA HIS A 214 5.28 -20.41 1.99
C HIS A 214 4.11 -19.47 1.70
N ASN A 215 3.51 -18.85 2.73
CA ASN A 215 2.40 -17.92 2.52
C ASN A 215 2.80 -16.77 1.58
N ILE A 216 3.94 -16.13 1.84
CA ILE A 216 4.41 -14.99 1.05
C ILE A 216 4.88 -15.44 -0.35
N ILE A 217 5.64 -16.54 -0.45
CA ILE A 217 6.15 -17.05 -1.73
C ILE A 217 5.00 -17.42 -2.66
N SER A 218 3.99 -18.15 -2.17
CA SER A 218 2.83 -18.51 -2.98
C SER A 218 2.13 -17.27 -3.55
N ASN A 219 2.08 -16.20 -2.79
CA ASN A 219 1.50 -14.93 -3.20
C ASN A 219 2.38 -14.20 -4.24
N VAL A 220 3.70 -14.10 -4.01
CA VAL A 220 4.66 -13.48 -4.95
C VAL A 220 4.66 -14.20 -6.29
N ASP A 221 4.64 -15.52 -6.28
CA ASP A 221 4.58 -16.34 -7.49
C ASP A 221 3.28 -16.14 -8.27
N ALA A 222 2.15 -16.14 -7.57
CA ALA A 222 0.84 -15.90 -8.17
C ALA A 222 0.71 -14.47 -8.72
N ALA A 223 1.30 -13.50 -8.02
CA ALA A 223 1.33 -12.10 -8.40
C ALA A 223 2.32 -11.78 -9.55
N ALA A 224 3.12 -12.74 -10.00
CA ALA A 224 4.14 -12.52 -11.03
C ALA A 224 3.59 -11.99 -12.37
N ALA A 225 2.30 -12.22 -12.66
CA ALA A 225 1.62 -11.67 -13.84
C ALA A 225 1.07 -10.25 -13.64
N ILE A 226 1.02 -9.77 -12.38
CA ILE A 226 0.44 -8.46 -12.03
C ILE A 226 1.39 -7.33 -12.39
N ILE A 227 2.67 -7.48 -12.05
CA ILE A 227 3.73 -6.51 -12.37
C ILE A 227 4.64 -7.18 -13.40
N PRO A 228 4.51 -6.88 -14.68
CA PRO A 228 5.32 -7.52 -15.74
C PRO A 228 6.72 -6.89 -15.84
N ALA A 229 7.32 -6.55 -14.70
CA ALA A 229 8.68 -6.08 -14.63
C ALA A 229 9.66 -7.20 -14.96
N GLN A 230 10.76 -6.86 -15.59
CA GLN A 230 11.75 -7.83 -16.08
C GLN A 230 13.17 -7.30 -15.90
N ASN A 231 14.15 -8.17 -16.09
CA ASN A 231 15.55 -7.77 -16.06
C ASN A 231 15.81 -6.59 -17.00
N GLY A 232 16.51 -5.59 -16.50
CA GLY A 232 16.76 -4.31 -17.17
C GLY A 232 15.76 -3.19 -16.79
N ASP A 233 14.63 -3.53 -16.16
CA ASP A 233 13.74 -2.51 -15.60
C ASP A 233 14.28 -1.96 -14.27
N LYS A 234 13.83 -0.75 -13.94
CA LYS A 234 14.06 -0.07 -12.65
C LYS A 234 12.73 0.20 -11.98
N VAL A 235 12.70 0.07 -10.67
CA VAL A 235 11.54 0.40 -9.84
C VAL A 235 11.94 1.40 -8.76
N LEU A 236 10.97 2.19 -8.32
CA LEU A 236 11.09 3.09 -7.19
C LEU A 236 10.24 2.55 -6.04
N SER A 237 10.87 2.27 -4.91
CA SER A 237 10.25 1.73 -3.71
C SER A 237 10.16 2.82 -2.64
N PHE A 238 8.95 3.23 -2.28
CA PHE A 238 8.69 4.31 -1.33
C PHE A 238 7.51 4.07 -0.38
N LEU A 239 6.65 3.09 -0.68
CA LEU A 239 5.63 2.69 0.30
C LEU A 239 6.31 2.02 1.50
N PRO A 240 5.78 2.16 2.73
CA PRO A 240 6.42 1.58 3.90
C PRO A 240 6.70 0.08 3.72
N ILE A 241 7.99 -0.30 3.70
CA ILE A 241 8.42 -1.70 3.49
C ILE A 241 8.07 -2.61 4.69
N CYS A 242 7.73 -2.03 5.83
CA CYS A 242 7.14 -2.76 6.96
C CYS A 242 5.74 -3.30 6.64
N HIS A 243 5.07 -2.75 5.62
CA HIS A 243 3.79 -3.26 5.12
C HIS A 243 4.03 -4.38 4.11
N ILE A 244 3.24 -5.46 4.22
CA ILE A 244 3.42 -6.66 3.39
C ILE A 244 3.30 -6.38 1.89
N PHE A 245 2.53 -5.38 1.45
CA PHE A 245 2.36 -5.03 0.04
C PHE A 245 3.69 -4.63 -0.60
N GLU A 246 4.41 -3.67 -0.04
CA GLU A 246 5.71 -3.22 -0.57
C GLU A 246 6.78 -4.29 -0.38
N ARG A 247 6.73 -5.02 0.75
CA ARG A 247 7.66 -6.12 1.02
C ARG A 247 7.51 -7.26 0.01
N ALA A 248 6.28 -7.68 -0.31
CA ALA A 248 6.03 -8.69 -1.34
C ALA A 248 6.46 -8.21 -2.74
N ALA A 249 6.23 -6.94 -3.08
CA ALA A 249 6.74 -6.34 -4.30
C ALA A 249 8.28 -6.38 -4.37
N SER A 250 8.98 -6.13 -3.25
CA SER A 250 10.45 -6.23 -3.18
C SER A 250 10.95 -7.65 -3.50
N TYR A 251 10.31 -8.69 -3.01
CA TYR A 251 10.65 -10.08 -3.38
C TYR A 251 10.35 -10.38 -4.85
N HIS A 252 9.24 -9.85 -5.38
CA HIS A 252 8.93 -9.97 -6.80
C HIS A 252 10.02 -9.33 -7.69
N TYR A 253 10.54 -8.17 -7.31
CA TYR A 253 11.62 -7.48 -8.03
C TYR A 253 12.92 -8.31 -8.00
N GLN A 254 13.24 -8.93 -6.88
CA GLN A 254 14.38 -9.86 -6.80
C GLN A 254 14.18 -11.07 -7.71
N LEU A 255 12.98 -11.69 -7.71
CA LEU A 255 12.65 -12.81 -8.59
C LEU A 255 12.85 -12.49 -10.08
N ARG A 256 12.58 -11.24 -10.47
CA ARG A 256 12.60 -10.78 -11.87
C ARG A 256 13.91 -10.12 -12.29
N GLY A 257 14.88 -10.01 -11.39
CA GLY A 257 16.16 -9.34 -11.69
C GLY A 257 15.99 -7.85 -11.98
N VAL A 258 15.17 -7.17 -11.22
CA VAL A 258 14.85 -5.75 -11.37
C VAL A 258 15.68 -4.92 -10.40
N SER A 259 16.23 -3.79 -10.87
CA SER A 259 16.95 -2.83 -10.02
C SER A 259 15.95 -2.03 -9.17
N VAL A 260 16.16 -1.99 -7.85
CA VAL A 260 15.29 -1.29 -6.91
C VAL A 260 15.99 -0.04 -6.39
N VAL A 261 15.33 1.13 -6.50
CA VAL A 261 15.78 2.36 -5.86
C VAL A 261 14.84 2.66 -4.69
N PHE A 262 15.39 2.74 -3.50
CA PHE A 262 14.66 3.04 -2.27
C PHE A 262 14.63 4.54 -1.99
N THR A 263 13.49 5.05 -1.56
CA THR A 263 13.30 6.45 -1.18
C THR A 263 12.15 6.61 -0.17
N GLY A 264 11.89 7.84 0.24
CA GLY A 264 10.71 8.23 1.02
C GLY A 264 9.67 8.95 0.16
N THR A 265 8.46 9.06 0.66
CA THR A 265 7.36 9.77 -0.02
C THR A 265 7.63 11.27 -0.19
N ASP A 266 8.43 11.87 0.68
CA ASP A 266 8.74 13.30 0.69
C ASP A 266 9.58 13.76 -0.52
N ASN A 267 10.31 12.83 -1.15
CA ASN A 267 11.26 13.11 -2.23
C ASN A 267 10.73 12.78 -3.63
N LEU A 268 9.46 12.40 -3.79
CA LEU A 268 8.95 11.85 -5.05
C LEU A 268 8.76 12.88 -6.15
N GLY A 269 8.20 14.02 -5.81
CA GLY A 269 7.70 15.00 -6.79
C GLY A 269 8.61 16.19 -7.03
N GLY A 270 8.29 16.96 -8.11
CA GLY A 270 9.04 18.16 -8.50
C GLY A 270 10.17 17.87 -9.48
N ASP A 271 10.90 18.92 -9.87
CA ASP A 271 11.98 18.80 -10.87
C ASP A 271 13.19 18.05 -10.31
N GLU A 272 13.43 18.15 -9.01
CA GLU A 272 14.48 17.44 -8.27
C GLU A 272 13.98 16.13 -7.64
N GLY A 273 12.73 15.76 -7.90
CA GLY A 273 12.11 14.58 -7.32
C GLY A 273 12.64 13.25 -7.86
N ASP A 274 12.57 12.23 -7.04
CA ASP A 274 13.13 10.90 -7.35
C ASP A 274 12.42 10.22 -8.52
N LEU A 275 11.15 10.50 -8.79
CA LEU A 275 10.47 10.02 -9.99
C LEU A 275 11.17 10.49 -11.26
N LYS A 276 11.59 11.76 -11.32
CA LYS A 276 12.31 12.31 -12.48
C LYS A 276 13.77 11.86 -12.56
N LYS A 277 14.44 11.74 -11.41
CA LYS A 277 15.86 11.33 -11.37
C LYS A 277 16.04 9.85 -11.65
N VAL A 278 15.21 9.01 -11.10
CA VAL A 278 15.27 7.54 -11.26
C VAL A 278 14.65 7.10 -12.58
N GLN A 279 13.57 7.75 -13.02
CA GLN A 279 12.80 7.35 -14.20
C GLN A 279 12.37 5.88 -14.14
N PRO A 280 11.56 5.48 -13.14
CA PRO A 280 11.19 4.08 -12.94
C PRO A 280 10.28 3.57 -14.07
N ASN A 281 10.37 2.26 -14.34
CA ASN A 281 9.47 1.58 -15.26
C ASN A 281 8.17 1.14 -14.59
N PHE A 282 8.25 0.76 -13.33
CA PHE A 282 7.10 0.42 -12.49
C PHE A 282 7.31 0.95 -11.07
N PHE A 283 6.22 1.14 -10.35
CA PHE A 283 6.20 1.32 -8.91
C PHE A 283 4.83 0.93 -8.34
N THR A 284 4.84 0.56 -7.07
CA THR A 284 3.65 0.38 -6.26
C THR A 284 3.27 1.69 -5.60
N THR A 285 1.97 1.96 -5.44
CA THR A 285 1.50 3.19 -4.80
C THR A 285 0.16 3.00 -4.09
N VAL A 286 -0.26 4.04 -3.39
CA VAL A 286 -1.63 4.19 -2.88
C VAL A 286 -2.35 5.28 -3.67
N PRO A 287 -3.68 5.26 -3.76
CA PRO A 287 -4.45 6.22 -4.55
C PRO A 287 -4.13 7.67 -4.24
N ARG A 288 -3.88 8.00 -2.97
CA ARG A 288 -3.61 9.38 -2.53
C ARG A 288 -2.45 10.06 -3.24
N LEU A 289 -1.41 9.32 -3.60
CA LEU A 289 -0.31 9.90 -4.39
C LEU A 289 -0.78 10.28 -5.80
N LEU A 290 -1.56 9.41 -6.44
CA LEU A 290 -2.10 9.67 -7.78
C LEU A 290 -3.08 10.83 -7.77
N GLU A 291 -3.91 10.95 -6.73
CA GLU A 291 -4.80 12.10 -6.51
C GLU A 291 -4.00 13.40 -6.45
N LYS A 292 -2.95 13.48 -5.62
CA LYS A 292 -2.08 14.67 -5.53
C LYS A 292 -1.36 15.00 -6.84
N VAL A 293 -0.94 14.00 -7.59
CA VAL A 293 -0.32 14.22 -8.91
C VAL A 293 -1.36 14.76 -9.90
N TYR A 294 -2.57 14.19 -9.90
CA TYR A 294 -3.67 14.66 -10.75
C TYR A 294 -4.08 16.09 -10.41
N GLU A 295 -4.23 16.40 -9.13
CA GLU A 295 -4.53 17.75 -8.65
C GLU A 295 -3.51 18.78 -9.16
N LYS A 296 -2.21 18.49 -9.04
CA LYS A 296 -1.14 19.36 -9.58
C LYS A 296 -1.22 19.52 -11.10
N ILE A 297 -1.55 18.45 -11.83
CA ILE A 297 -1.74 18.50 -13.28
C ILE A 297 -2.94 19.38 -13.61
N TYR A 298 -4.05 19.20 -12.92
CA TYR A 298 -5.30 19.95 -13.13
C TYR A 298 -5.13 21.44 -12.83
N ASN A 299 -4.51 21.79 -11.69
CA ASN A 299 -4.25 23.16 -11.30
C ASN A 299 -3.30 23.88 -12.28
N LYS A 300 -2.28 23.19 -12.81
CA LYS A 300 -1.49 23.70 -13.92
C LYS A 300 -2.34 23.98 -15.16
N GLY A 301 -3.31 23.13 -15.46
CA GLY A 301 -4.27 23.32 -16.55
C GLY A 301 -5.16 24.54 -16.35
N LEU A 302 -5.65 24.77 -15.13
CA LEU A 302 -6.44 25.96 -14.78
C LEU A 302 -5.68 27.27 -14.95
N ALA A 303 -4.39 27.27 -14.62
CA ALA A 303 -3.50 28.43 -14.76
C ALA A 303 -3.14 28.77 -16.22
N LEU A 304 -3.40 27.87 -17.17
CA LEU A 304 -3.20 28.14 -18.59
C LEU A 304 -4.24 29.15 -19.11
N THR A 305 -3.87 29.87 -20.18
CA THR A 305 -4.75 30.85 -20.86
C THR A 305 -4.93 30.56 -22.34
N GLY A 306 -5.98 31.09 -22.92
CA GLY A 306 -6.24 31.06 -24.38
C GLY A 306 -6.32 29.62 -24.95
N VAL A 307 -5.66 29.41 -26.08
CA VAL A 307 -5.67 28.14 -26.81
C VAL A 307 -5.07 26.98 -26.01
N LYS A 308 -4.04 27.25 -25.19
CA LYS A 308 -3.39 26.22 -24.36
C LYS A 308 -4.36 25.66 -23.32
N LYS A 309 -5.15 26.52 -22.67
CA LYS A 309 -6.19 26.09 -21.72
C LYS A 309 -7.26 25.24 -22.39
N LYS A 310 -7.77 25.70 -23.54
CA LYS A 310 -8.77 24.94 -24.32
C LYS A 310 -8.25 23.56 -24.74
N LEU A 311 -7.00 23.49 -25.20
CA LEU A 311 -6.36 22.23 -25.60
C LEU A 311 -6.18 21.27 -24.43
N PHE A 312 -5.78 21.78 -23.25
CA PHE A 312 -5.63 20.98 -22.05
C PHE A 312 -6.97 20.33 -21.65
N PHE A 313 -8.03 21.11 -21.51
CA PHE A 313 -9.35 20.59 -21.11
C PHE A 313 -9.98 19.71 -22.19
N TRP A 314 -9.75 20.00 -23.47
CA TRP A 314 -10.13 19.10 -24.55
C TRP A 314 -9.41 17.74 -24.44
N ALA A 315 -8.10 17.71 -24.17
CA ALA A 315 -7.40 16.45 -23.98
C ALA A 315 -7.90 15.70 -22.73
N LEU A 316 -8.21 16.43 -21.66
CA LEU A 316 -8.79 15.87 -20.44
C LEU A 316 -10.15 15.25 -20.69
N SER A 317 -11.05 15.88 -21.47
CA SER A 317 -12.36 15.33 -21.78
C SER A 317 -12.29 14.02 -22.60
N LEU A 318 -11.23 13.82 -23.40
CA LEU A 318 -11.05 12.54 -24.11
C LEU A 318 -10.81 11.34 -23.15
N THR A 319 -10.47 11.61 -21.90
CA THR A 319 -10.25 10.55 -20.91
C THR A 319 -11.52 10.08 -20.21
N GLU A 320 -12.66 10.76 -20.39
CA GLU A 320 -13.93 10.46 -19.70
C GLU A 320 -14.52 9.13 -20.14
N ASP A 321 -14.48 8.86 -21.44
CA ASP A 321 -14.98 7.62 -22.03
C ASP A 321 -13.94 6.47 -22.05
N TYR A 322 -12.79 6.66 -21.39
CA TYR A 322 -11.74 5.64 -21.37
C TYR A 322 -12.19 4.40 -20.61
N ALA A 323 -11.96 3.24 -21.22
CA ALA A 323 -11.97 1.96 -20.54
C ALA A 323 -10.78 1.11 -21.05
N TYR A 324 -10.34 0.12 -20.29
CA TYR A 324 -9.19 -0.70 -20.69
C TYR A 324 -9.36 -1.40 -22.04
N HIS A 325 -10.60 -1.71 -22.43
CA HIS A 325 -10.96 -2.26 -23.73
C HIS A 325 -11.30 -1.20 -24.78
N LYS A 326 -11.37 0.09 -24.39
CA LYS A 326 -11.69 1.24 -25.25
C LYS A 326 -10.67 2.37 -25.00
N PRO A 327 -9.42 2.23 -25.48
CA PRO A 327 -8.40 3.25 -25.28
C PRO A 327 -8.69 4.52 -26.10
N VAL A 328 -8.14 5.65 -25.67
CA VAL A 328 -8.13 6.89 -26.46
C VAL A 328 -7.31 6.64 -27.74
N SER A 329 -7.93 6.68 -28.89
CA SER A 329 -7.32 6.28 -30.17
C SER A 329 -7.61 7.27 -31.31
N GLY A 330 -7.13 6.98 -32.52
CA GLY A 330 -7.32 7.80 -33.69
C GLY A 330 -6.52 9.11 -33.69
N ILE A 331 -6.87 10.03 -34.60
CA ILE A 331 -6.12 11.30 -34.80
C ILE A 331 -6.20 12.18 -33.56
N LYS A 332 -7.38 12.27 -32.92
CA LYS A 332 -7.56 13.05 -31.68
C LYS A 332 -6.66 12.54 -30.56
N GLY A 333 -6.61 11.22 -30.37
CA GLY A 333 -5.73 10.58 -29.39
C GLY A 333 -4.25 10.88 -29.64
N LYS A 334 -3.78 10.79 -30.88
CA LYS A 334 -2.39 11.10 -31.25
C LYS A 334 -2.02 12.57 -30.97
N ILE A 335 -2.93 13.50 -31.24
CA ILE A 335 -2.73 14.93 -30.96
C ILE A 335 -2.67 15.16 -29.44
N ALA A 336 -3.63 14.62 -28.69
CA ALA A 336 -3.65 14.74 -27.22
C ALA A 336 -2.39 14.12 -26.60
N ASP A 337 -1.97 12.96 -27.08
CA ASP A 337 -0.76 12.29 -26.62
C ASP A 337 0.48 13.16 -26.80
N LYS A 338 0.71 13.67 -28.03
CA LYS A 338 1.89 14.46 -28.36
C LYS A 338 1.94 15.78 -27.59
N LEU A 339 0.81 16.45 -27.37
CA LEU A 339 0.80 17.83 -26.86
C LEU A 339 0.55 17.90 -25.35
N ILE A 340 -0.15 16.93 -24.76
CA ILE A 340 -0.62 16.97 -23.38
C ILE A 340 -0.18 15.72 -22.60
N PHE A 341 -0.54 14.51 -23.03
CA PHE A 341 -0.32 13.29 -22.23
C PHE A 341 1.17 12.95 -22.05
N SER A 342 2.02 13.26 -23.03
CA SER A 342 3.47 13.16 -22.89
C SER A 342 4.00 13.93 -21.68
N LYS A 343 3.47 15.14 -21.42
CA LYS A 343 3.87 15.97 -20.28
C LYS A 343 3.42 15.40 -18.94
N TRP A 344 2.27 14.72 -18.92
CA TRP A 344 1.81 14.02 -17.71
C TRP A 344 2.70 12.82 -17.41
N ARG A 345 3.13 12.08 -18.45
CA ARG A 345 4.13 11.01 -18.28
C ARG A 345 5.48 11.53 -17.79
N GLU A 346 5.95 12.66 -18.32
CA GLU A 346 7.18 13.31 -17.88
C GLU A 346 7.14 13.68 -16.38
N ALA A 347 5.96 14.06 -15.85
CA ALA A 347 5.80 14.33 -14.42
C ALA A 347 6.02 13.10 -13.53
N LEU A 348 5.87 11.90 -14.10
CA LEU A 348 6.12 10.61 -13.45
C LEU A 348 7.48 9.99 -13.83
N GLY A 349 8.37 10.77 -14.46
CA GLY A 349 9.71 10.33 -14.87
C GLY A 349 9.84 9.90 -16.33
N GLY A 350 8.74 9.85 -17.11
CA GLY A 350 8.74 9.61 -18.56
C GLY A 350 8.81 8.15 -19.02
N ASN A 351 9.29 7.23 -18.17
CA ASN A 351 9.55 5.83 -18.53
C ASN A 351 8.57 4.82 -17.89
N VAL A 352 7.52 5.30 -17.20
CA VAL A 352 6.57 4.44 -16.49
C VAL A 352 5.76 3.61 -17.48
N LYS A 353 5.88 2.29 -17.38
CA LYS A 353 5.13 1.28 -18.14
C LYS A 353 3.82 0.89 -17.47
N GLY A 354 3.73 1.09 -16.16
CA GLY A 354 2.53 0.83 -15.37
C GLY A 354 2.72 1.09 -13.88
N ILE A 355 1.60 1.28 -13.21
CA ILE A 355 1.54 1.52 -11.76
C ILE A 355 0.57 0.51 -11.17
N VAL A 356 0.95 -0.10 -10.05
CA VAL A 356 0.06 -0.95 -9.25
C VAL A 356 -0.35 -0.18 -8.00
N THR A 357 -1.65 -0.04 -7.79
CA THR A 357 -2.21 0.64 -6.61
C THR A 357 -3.04 -0.33 -5.77
N GLY A 358 -3.04 -0.11 -4.47
CA GLY A 358 -3.76 -0.96 -3.51
C GLY A 358 -3.89 -0.28 -2.14
N ALA A 359 -4.28 -1.06 -1.14
CA ALA A 359 -4.51 -0.66 0.25
C ALA A 359 -5.70 0.30 0.48
N ALA A 360 -6.19 0.97 -0.56
CA ALA A 360 -7.42 1.78 -0.55
C ALA A 360 -8.06 1.75 -1.95
N PRO A 361 -9.37 2.01 -2.08
CA PRO A 361 -10.02 2.13 -3.39
C PRO A 361 -9.43 3.27 -4.21
N CYS A 362 -9.15 3.01 -5.49
CA CYS A 362 -8.69 4.04 -6.41
C CYS A 362 -9.91 4.76 -7.02
N PRO A 363 -10.01 6.10 -6.94
CA PRO A 363 -11.07 6.82 -7.63
C PRO A 363 -11.07 6.51 -9.11
N LEU A 364 -12.25 6.23 -9.65
CA LEU A 364 -12.43 5.80 -11.05
C LEU A 364 -11.79 6.80 -12.01
N ARG A 365 -12.02 8.09 -11.76
CA ARG A 365 -11.48 9.19 -12.58
C ARG A 365 -9.95 9.19 -12.64
N ILE A 366 -9.29 8.88 -11.54
CA ILE A 366 -7.82 8.81 -11.45
C ILE A 366 -7.31 7.66 -12.33
N ALA A 367 -7.89 6.48 -12.19
CA ALA A 367 -7.52 5.32 -13.02
C ALA A 367 -7.73 5.59 -14.51
N GLN A 368 -8.84 6.26 -14.90
CA GLN A 368 -9.14 6.65 -16.26
C GLN A 368 -8.09 7.62 -16.83
N VAL A 369 -7.84 8.74 -16.14
CA VAL A 369 -6.97 9.81 -16.63
C VAL A 369 -5.54 9.31 -16.87
N PHE A 370 -4.94 8.63 -15.88
CA PHE A 370 -3.57 8.14 -16.04
C PHE A 370 -3.48 7.02 -17.08
N SER A 371 -4.43 6.09 -17.09
CA SER A 371 -4.41 4.99 -18.07
C SER A 371 -4.64 5.50 -19.50
N ALA A 372 -5.54 6.46 -19.69
CA ALA A 372 -5.76 7.13 -20.98
C ALA A 372 -4.52 7.88 -21.46
N ALA A 373 -3.75 8.45 -20.53
CA ALA A 373 -2.48 9.13 -20.82
C ALA A 373 -1.31 8.17 -21.08
N GLY A 374 -1.53 6.86 -21.14
CA GLY A 374 -0.49 5.86 -21.40
C GLY A 374 0.30 5.43 -20.17
N VAL A 375 -0.22 5.70 -18.97
CA VAL A 375 0.29 5.18 -17.68
C VAL A 375 -0.77 4.25 -17.09
N PRO A 376 -0.82 2.98 -17.49
CA PRO A 376 -1.88 2.07 -17.04
C PRO A 376 -1.82 1.87 -15.53
N ILE A 377 -2.95 2.14 -14.86
CA ILE A 377 -3.15 1.86 -13.44
C ILE A 377 -3.76 0.47 -13.31
N ARG A 378 -3.25 -0.33 -12.38
CA ARG A 378 -3.79 -1.64 -12.03
C ARG A 378 -4.06 -1.69 -10.53
N GLU A 379 -5.26 -2.12 -10.19
CA GLU A 379 -5.67 -2.23 -8.79
C GLU A 379 -5.47 -3.65 -8.28
N GLY A 380 -5.04 -3.78 -7.03
CA GLY A 380 -4.98 -5.03 -6.30
C GLY A 380 -5.66 -4.90 -4.94
N TYR A 381 -6.23 -6.01 -4.47
CA TYR A 381 -6.87 -6.10 -3.18
C TYR A 381 -6.29 -7.26 -2.36
N GLY A 382 -6.19 -7.02 -1.07
CA GLY A 382 -5.81 -7.99 -0.08
C GLY A 382 -5.50 -7.36 1.27
N LEU A 383 -5.08 -8.19 2.20
CA LEU A 383 -4.84 -7.85 3.59
C LEU A 383 -3.48 -8.38 4.02
N THR A 384 -3.00 -7.96 5.18
CA THR A 384 -1.81 -8.58 5.78
C THR A 384 -2.02 -10.08 5.99
N GLU A 385 -3.23 -10.45 6.41
CA GLU A 385 -3.68 -11.82 6.62
C GLU A 385 -3.69 -12.69 5.36
N THR A 386 -3.50 -12.09 4.19
CA THR A 386 -3.53 -12.78 2.88
C THR A 386 -2.24 -12.64 2.05
N SER A 387 -1.15 -12.14 2.63
CA SER A 387 0.27 -12.17 2.19
C SER A 387 0.71 -11.38 0.93
N PRO A 388 0.17 -10.28 0.44
CA PRO A 388 -1.11 -9.67 0.76
C PRO A 388 -2.25 -9.98 -0.22
N VAL A 389 -1.97 -10.32 -1.50
CA VAL A 389 -2.90 -10.20 -2.63
C VAL A 389 -3.91 -11.33 -2.66
N LEU A 390 -5.19 -10.99 -2.81
CA LEU A 390 -6.28 -11.91 -3.12
C LEU A 390 -6.71 -11.77 -4.58
N THR A 391 -6.88 -10.52 -5.03
CA THR A 391 -7.23 -10.21 -6.42
C THR A 391 -6.35 -9.12 -6.98
N ALA A 392 -6.17 -9.13 -8.28
CA ALA A 392 -5.51 -8.03 -8.97
C ALA A 392 -5.98 -7.89 -10.42
N SER A 393 -5.97 -6.65 -10.89
CA SER A 393 -6.02 -6.33 -12.31
C SER A 393 -4.65 -6.59 -12.94
N THR A 394 -4.63 -7.20 -14.13
CA THR A 394 -3.40 -7.48 -14.87
C THR A 394 -3.22 -6.56 -16.06
N PHE A 395 -2.02 -6.52 -16.64
CA PHE A 395 -1.73 -5.75 -17.86
C PHE A 395 -2.12 -6.51 -19.15
N ALA A 396 -2.53 -7.78 -19.03
CA ALA A 396 -3.03 -8.57 -20.17
C ALA A 396 -4.37 -8.04 -20.68
N PRO A 397 -4.68 -8.19 -21.99
CA PRO A 397 -6.00 -7.89 -22.53
C PRO A 397 -7.10 -8.64 -21.76
N GLY A 398 -8.18 -7.95 -21.39
CA GLY A 398 -9.27 -8.52 -20.59
C GLY A 398 -8.95 -8.77 -19.11
N GLY A 399 -7.72 -8.48 -18.65
CA GLY A 399 -7.29 -8.72 -17.28
C GLY A 399 -7.58 -7.58 -16.30
N ALA A 400 -8.30 -6.55 -16.72
CA ALA A 400 -8.66 -5.40 -15.86
C ALA A 400 -10.04 -4.86 -16.21
N LEU A 401 -10.78 -4.42 -15.20
CA LEU A 401 -12.05 -3.72 -15.31
C LEU A 401 -12.05 -2.53 -14.34
N LEU A 402 -12.33 -1.34 -14.86
CA LEU A 402 -12.38 -0.11 -14.06
C LEU A 402 -13.43 -0.21 -12.94
N GLY A 403 -13.09 0.30 -11.76
CA GLY A 403 -13.94 0.28 -10.57
C GLY A 403 -14.05 -1.09 -9.92
N THR A 404 -13.12 -2.01 -10.24
CA THR A 404 -12.95 -3.32 -9.60
C THR A 404 -11.51 -3.53 -9.17
N VAL A 405 -11.30 -4.45 -8.23
CA VAL A 405 -9.97 -4.82 -7.75
C VAL A 405 -9.37 -6.04 -8.47
N GLY A 406 -9.89 -6.34 -9.67
CA GLY A 406 -9.37 -7.40 -10.53
C GLY A 406 -9.99 -8.77 -10.26
N GLN A 407 -9.28 -9.79 -10.73
CA GLN A 407 -9.65 -11.20 -10.64
C GLN A 407 -8.84 -11.89 -9.54
N ALA A 408 -9.35 -13.01 -9.02
CA ALA A 408 -8.59 -13.85 -8.08
C ALA A 408 -7.25 -14.24 -8.69
N ILE A 409 -6.18 -14.12 -7.91
CA ILE A 409 -4.86 -14.57 -8.35
C ILE A 409 -4.77 -16.11 -8.35
N PRO A 410 -3.87 -16.70 -9.14
CA PRO A 410 -3.71 -18.16 -9.18
C PRO A 410 -3.54 -18.78 -7.78
N GLY A 411 -4.26 -19.85 -7.50
CA GLY A 411 -4.21 -20.57 -6.21
C GLY A 411 -5.07 -19.96 -5.11
N VAL A 412 -5.74 -18.83 -5.36
CA VAL A 412 -6.69 -18.22 -4.43
C VAL A 412 -8.12 -18.50 -4.89
N GLU A 413 -8.94 -18.95 -3.98
CA GLU A 413 -10.37 -19.11 -4.18
C GLU A 413 -11.11 -18.06 -3.35
N LEU A 414 -12.15 -17.48 -3.97
CA LEU A 414 -13.01 -16.47 -3.34
C LEU A 414 -14.46 -16.92 -3.36
N MET A 415 -15.19 -16.54 -2.32
CA MET A 415 -16.61 -16.74 -2.20
C MET A 415 -17.27 -15.49 -1.61
N ILE A 416 -18.47 -15.17 -2.06
CA ILE A 416 -19.32 -14.14 -1.46
C ILE A 416 -20.30 -14.83 -0.54
N ASP A 417 -20.24 -14.53 0.76
CA ASP A 417 -21.10 -15.12 1.79
C ASP A 417 -22.17 -14.11 2.22
N ASP A 418 -23.39 -14.35 1.83
CA ASP A 418 -24.58 -13.55 2.15
C ASP A 418 -25.42 -14.14 3.30
N SER A 419 -24.93 -15.19 3.97
CA SER A 419 -25.68 -15.94 4.98
C SER A 419 -26.17 -15.10 6.16
N ASP A 420 -25.54 -13.95 6.43
CA ASP A 420 -25.96 -13.01 7.48
C ASP A 420 -27.22 -12.19 7.08
N GLY A 421 -27.60 -12.16 5.80
CA GLY A 421 -28.80 -11.49 5.30
C GLY A 421 -28.80 -9.95 5.42
N ASN A 422 -27.66 -9.33 5.71
CA ASN A 422 -27.51 -7.92 6.02
C ASN A 422 -26.87 -7.12 4.85
N TYR A 423 -26.95 -7.64 3.64
CA TYR A 423 -26.28 -7.06 2.47
C TYR A 423 -27.30 -6.63 1.39
N ARG A 424 -26.83 -5.84 0.42
CA ARG A 424 -27.62 -5.55 -0.79
C ARG A 424 -27.65 -6.79 -1.67
N GLU A 425 -28.56 -6.79 -2.62
CA GLU A 425 -28.70 -7.89 -3.59
C GLU A 425 -27.37 -8.22 -4.28
N ASN A 426 -27.02 -9.50 -4.28
CA ASN A 426 -25.76 -10.06 -4.81
C ASN A 426 -24.48 -9.58 -4.10
N GLU A 427 -24.58 -9.00 -2.91
CA GLU A 427 -23.44 -8.64 -2.06
C GLU A 427 -23.35 -9.57 -0.83
N GLY A 428 -22.15 -9.68 -0.28
CA GLY A 428 -21.89 -10.44 0.94
C GLY A 428 -20.46 -10.25 1.41
N GLU A 429 -20.11 -10.88 2.53
CA GLU A 429 -18.74 -10.89 3.01
C GLU A 429 -17.84 -11.68 2.06
N ILE A 430 -16.69 -11.12 1.73
CA ILE A 430 -15.67 -11.78 0.91
C ILE A 430 -14.94 -12.79 1.77
N LEU A 431 -15.07 -14.08 1.42
CA LEU A 431 -14.30 -15.17 2.02
C LEU A 431 -13.18 -15.59 1.07
N ALA A 432 -12.03 -15.92 1.63
CA ALA A 432 -10.85 -16.31 0.87
C ALA A 432 -10.26 -17.63 1.38
N ALA A 433 -9.76 -18.45 0.45
CA ALA A 433 -9.00 -19.65 0.75
C ALA A 433 -7.83 -19.78 -0.23
N GLY A 434 -6.66 -20.20 0.26
CA GLY A 434 -5.47 -20.36 -0.54
C GLY A 434 -4.21 -20.52 0.32
N PRO A 435 -3.07 -20.85 -0.31
CA PRO A 435 -1.81 -21.02 0.40
C PRO A 435 -1.24 -19.71 0.97
N ASN A 436 -1.73 -18.58 0.52
CA ASN A 436 -1.37 -17.23 0.95
C ASN A 436 -2.07 -16.78 2.25
N ILE A 437 -3.02 -17.56 2.77
CA ILE A 437 -3.72 -17.22 4.01
C ILE A 437 -2.79 -17.41 5.21
N MET A 438 -2.81 -16.48 6.14
CA MET A 438 -1.98 -16.46 7.34
C MET A 438 -2.06 -17.74 8.16
N MET A 439 -1.04 -18.01 8.96
CA MET A 439 -1.06 -19.08 9.96
C MET A 439 -2.03 -18.81 11.13
N GLY A 440 -2.42 -17.55 11.31
CA GLY A 440 -3.28 -17.06 12.39
C GLY A 440 -2.69 -15.83 13.09
N TYR A 441 -3.37 -15.37 14.13
CA TYR A 441 -2.88 -14.26 14.97
C TYR A 441 -2.02 -14.79 16.12
N TYR A 442 -0.83 -14.21 16.26
CA TYR A 442 0.16 -14.61 17.26
C TYR A 442 -0.40 -14.53 18.68
N LYS A 443 -0.31 -15.63 19.43
CA LYS A 443 -0.86 -15.80 20.79
C LYS A 443 -2.36 -15.48 20.93
N LYS A 444 -3.14 -15.45 19.83
CA LYS A 444 -4.56 -15.11 19.85
C LYS A 444 -5.41 -16.12 19.07
N PRO A 445 -5.51 -17.39 19.54
CA PRO A 445 -6.25 -18.44 18.85
C PRO A 445 -7.75 -18.12 18.70
N GLU A 446 -8.36 -17.48 19.69
CA GLU A 446 -9.77 -17.08 19.65
C GLU A 446 -10.02 -16.02 18.55
N ALA A 447 -9.09 -15.05 18.42
CA ALA A 447 -9.18 -14.05 17.34
C ALA A 447 -9.00 -14.70 15.96
N THR A 448 -8.18 -15.72 15.85
CA THR A 448 -8.02 -16.51 14.62
C THR A 448 -9.30 -17.27 14.30
N ALA A 449 -9.88 -17.96 15.28
CA ALA A 449 -11.15 -18.68 15.11
C ALA A 449 -12.29 -17.75 14.68
N ALA A 450 -12.34 -16.52 15.22
CA ALA A 450 -13.36 -15.53 14.89
C ALA A 450 -13.34 -15.03 13.44
N VAL A 451 -12.23 -15.22 12.72
CA VAL A 451 -12.08 -14.85 11.29
C VAL A 451 -11.94 -16.09 10.39
N THR A 452 -12.27 -17.27 10.91
CA THR A 452 -12.21 -18.53 10.17
C THR A 452 -13.58 -19.19 10.15
N LYS A 453 -14.07 -19.55 8.97
CA LYS A 453 -15.35 -20.23 8.75
C LYS A 453 -15.10 -21.56 8.03
N VAL A 454 -15.70 -22.64 8.49
CA VAL A 454 -15.62 -23.94 7.79
C VAL A 454 -16.89 -24.14 6.99
N ILE A 455 -16.78 -24.25 5.67
CA ILE A 455 -17.90 -24.48 4.75
C ILE A 455 -17.56 -25.68 3.88
N ASN A 456 -18.41 -26.69 3.89
CA ASN A 456 -18.22 -27.95 3.15
C ASN A 456 -16.86 -28.62 3.41
N GLY A 457 -16.39 -28.59 4.67
CA GLY A 457 -15.13 -29.19 5.09
C GLY A 457 -13.87 -28.38 4.71
N LYS A 458 -14.02 -27.20 4.08
CA LYS A 458 -12.93 -26.32 3.72
C LYS A 458 -12.91 -25.10 4.65
N SER A 459 -11.70 -24.72 5.08
CA SER A 459 -11.48 -23.52 5.88
C SER A 459 -11.41 -22.28 5.00
N TRP A 460 -12.16 -21.25 5.37
CA TRP A 460 -12.23 -19.94 4.70
C TRP A 460 -11.85 -18.83 5.68
N PHE A 461 -11.04 -17.91 5.22
CA PHE A 461 -10.72 -16.69 5.93
C PHE A 461 -11.80 -15.64 5.65
N CYS A 462 -12.41 -15.09 6.70
CA CYS A 462 -13.39 -14.02 6.64
C CYS A 462 -12.65 -12.68 6.59
N THR A 463 -12.70 -11.98 5.45
CA THR A 463 -11.92 -10.76 5.25
C THR A 463 -12.48 -9.57 6.03
N GLY A 464 -13.75 -9.60 6.38
CA GLY A 464 -14.48 -8.47 6.94
C GLY A 464 -14.80 -7.37 5.92
N ASP A 465 -14.45 -7.57 4.64
CA ASP A 465 -14.81 -6.69 3.54
C ASP A 465 -16.03 -7.26 2.81
N VAL A 466 -16.89 -6.38 2.31
CA VAL A 466 -18.12 -6.70 1.57
C VAL A 466 -17.90 -6.46 0.10
N GLY A 467 -18.42 -7.35 -0.75
CA GLY A 467 -18.28 -7.19 -2.19
C GLY A 467 -19.19 -8.09 -3.01
N LYS A 468 -18.99 -8.03 -4.31
CA LYS A 468 -19.67 -8.86 -5.30
C LYS A 468 -18.79 -9.13 -6.50
N PHE A 469 -19.13 -10.17 -7.26
CA PHE A 469 -18.54 -10.39 -8.57
C PHE A 469 -19.31 -9.63 -9.65
N VAL A 470 -18.56 -9.09 -10.61
CA VAL A 470 -19.09 -8.46 -11.81
C VAL A 470 -18.43 -9.05 -13.05
N SER A 471 -19.22 -9.29 -14.10
CA SER A 471 -18.73 -9.83 -15.35
C SER A 471 -18.04 -8.73 -16.18
N GLY A 472 -16.84 -9.02 -16.68
CA GLY A 472 -16.15 -8.12 -17.60
C GLY A 472 -16.68 -8.19 -19.03
N PRO A 473 -16.52 -7.13 -19.84
CA PRO A 473 -17.01 -7.07 -21.22
C PRO A 473 -16.31 -8.06 -22.17
N GLN A 474 -15.16 -8.58 -21.78
CA GLN A 474 -14.40 -9.61 -22.51
C GLN A 474 -14.43 -10.98 -21.81
N GLY A 475 -15.36 -11.17 -20.87
CA GLY A 475 -15.45 -12.32 -19.98
C GLY A 475 -14.66 -12.13 -18.70
N GLY A 476 -14.69 -13.16 -17.82
CA GLY A 476 -14.05 -13.14 -16.51
C GLY A 476 -14.92 -12.52 -15.42
N GLN A 477 -14.68 -12.96 -14.19
CA GLN A 477 -15.35 -12.48 -12.98
C GLN A 477 -14.41 -11.56 -12.21
N PHE A 478 -14.79 -10.31 -12.04
CA PHE A 478 -14.00 -9.30 -11.34
C PHE A 478 -14.62 -9.03 -9.97
N LEU A 479 -13.79 -8.92 -8.95
CA LEU A 479 -14.26 -8.57 -7.62
C LEU A 479 -14.45 -7.05 -7.54
N LYS A 480 -15.63 -6.62 -7.09
CA LYS A 480 -15.92 -5.24 -6.72
C LYS A 480 -16.14 -5.20 -5.22
N ILE A 481 -15.29 -4.48 -4.49
CA ILE A 481 -15.49 -4.19 -3.07
C ILE A 481 -16.52 -3.09 -2.96
N THR A 482 -17.49 -3.27 -2.08
CA THR A 482 -18.56 -2.30 -1.87
C THR A 482 -18.48 -1.62 -0.52
N ASP A 483 -17.98 -2.31 0.54
CA ASP A 483 -17.70 -1.70 1.84
C ASP A 483 -16.94 -2.65 2.79
N ARG A 484 -16.89 -2.26 4.08
CA ARG A 484 -16.47 -3.08 5.20
C ARG A 484 -17.66 -3.49 6.05
N LYS A 485 -17.73 -4.77 6.40
CA LYS A 485 -18.83 -5.32 7.20
C LYS A 485 -19.08 -4.53 8.50
N LYS A 486 -18.01 -4.12 9.20
CA LYS A 486 -18.07 -3.37 10.46
C LYS A 486 -18.29 -1.87 10.28
N GLU A 487 -18.21 -1.36 9.06
CA GLU A 487 -18.37 0.07 8.76
C GLU A 487 -19.73 0.37 8.13
N LEU A 488 -20.50 -0.66 7.77
CA LEU A 488 -21.87 -0.49 7.29
C LEU A 488 -22.71 0.23 8.35
N LEU A 489 -23.34 1.33 7.95
CA LEU A 489 -24.25 2.10 8.78
C LEU A 489 -25.65 1.52 8.65
N LYS A 490 -26.33 1.29 9.77
CA LYS A 490 -27.73 0.87 9.78
C LYS A 490 -28.60 2.05 10.14
N THR A 491 -29.36 2.57 9.19
CA THR A 491 -30.31 3.67 9.48
C THR A 491 -31.41 3.24 10.43
N SER A 492 -32.07 4.18 11.11
CA SER A 492 -33.22 3.91 12.00
C SER A 492 -34.38 3.22 11.28
N GLY A 493 -34.47 3.35 9.94
CA GLY A 493 -35.39 2.59 9.10
C GLY A 493 -34.95 1.17 8.76
N GLY A 494 -33.86 0.67 9.35
CA GLY A 494 -33.36 -0.69 9.19
C GLY A 494 -32.60 -0.97 7.90
N LYS A 495 -32.34 0.05 7.07
CA LYS A 495 -31.59 -0.11 5.81
C LYS A 495 -30.11 0.12 6.01
N TYR A 496 -29.28 -0.65 5.29
CA TYR A 496 -27.83 -0.52 5.32
C TYR A 496 -27.34 0.47 4.28
N VAL A 497 -26.44 1.36 4.70
CA VAL A 497 -25.72 2.32 3.86
C VAL A 497 -24.22 2.00 3.93
N ALA A 498 -23.60 1.92 2.79
CA ALA A 498 -22.17 1.74 2.63
C ALA A 498 -21.46 3.10 2.60
N PRO A 499 -20.68 3.51 3.62
CA PRO A 499 -20.06 4.83 3.64
C PRO A 499 -18.93 4.99 2.63
N ALA A 500 -18.14 3.94 2.40
CA ALA A 500 -16.94 4.04 1.58
C ALA A 500 -17.18 4.48 0.12
N PRO A 501 -18.20 3.99 -0.62
CA PRO A 501 -18.52 4.49 -1.96
C PRO A 501 -18.85 5.98 -1.99
N ILE A 502 -19.60 6.45 -0.97
CA ILE A 502 -19.97 7.85 -0.84
C ILE A 502 -18.72 8.70 -0.58
N GLU A 503 -17.93 8.35 0.42
CA GLU A 503 -16.70 9.06 0.77
C GLU A 503 -15.70 9.11 -0.39
N ASN A 504 -15.57 8.03 -1.17
CA ASN A 504 -14.68 7.98 -2.31
C ASN A 504 -15.16 8.86 -3.46
N LYS A 505 -16.47 8.89 -3.72
CA LYS A 505 -17.03 9.75 -4.76
C LYS A 505 -16.86 11.22 -4.42
N PHE A 506 -17.19 11.60 -3.20
CA PHE A 506 -17.08 12.99 -2.76
C PHE A 506 -15.63 13.50 -2.75
N LYS A 507 -14.65 12.64 -2.46
CA LYS A 507 -13.22 12.97 -2.55
C LYS A 507 -12.69 13.16 -3.97
N GLU A 508 -13.49 12.92 -5.01
CA GLU A 508 -13.17 13.33 -6.38
C GLU A 508 -13.21 14.87 -6.54
N SER A 509 -13.91 15.57 -5.65
CA SER A 509 -13.89 17.04 -5.59
C SER A 509 -12.60 17.54 -4.93
N PHE A 510 -11.86 18.42 -5.60
CA PHE A 510 -10.64 19.04 -5.07
C PHE A 510 -10.88 19.89 -3.82
N PHE A 511 -12.11 20.26 -3.52
CA PHE A 511 -12.48 21.00 -2.32
C PHE A 511 -12.57 20.13 -1.07
N ILE A 512 -12.61 18.81 -1.21
CA ILE A 512 -12.76 17.85 -0.10
C ILE A 512 -11.43 17.10 0.13
N GLU A 513 -10.71 17.49 1.17
CA GLU A 513 -9.45 16.83 1.58
C GLU A 513 -9.74 15.49 2.26
N GLN A 514 -10.69 15.47 3.21
CA GLN A 514 -11.10 14.27 3.93
C GLN A 514 -12.59 14.32 4.20
N MET A 515 -13.20 13.13 4.26
CA MET A 515 -14.64 13.00 4.52
C MET A 515 -14.92 11.72 5.31
N MET A 516 -15.85 11.81 6.24
CA MET A 516 -16.41 10.66 6.94
C MET A 516 -17.94 10.76 6.95
N VAL A 517 -18.59 9.74 6.36
CA VAL A 517 -20.04 9.59 6.42
C VAL A 517 -20.44 9.08 7.80
N VAL A 518 -21.46 9.69 8.38
CA VAL A 518 -22.06 9.35 9.68
C VAL A 518 -23.56 9.13 9.51
N GLY A 519 -24.20 8.37 10.42
CA GLY A 519 -25.65 8.14 10.32
C GLY A 519 -26.11 6.80 10.88
N ASP A 520 -25.27 6.09 11.63
CA ASP A 520 -25.68 4.87 12.29
C ASP A 520 -26.83 5.14 13.27
N ASN A 521 -27.90 4.36 13.18
CA ASN A 521 -29.17 4.53 13.92
C ASN A 521 -29.88 5.89 13.69
N GLN A 522 -29.49 6.66 12.67
CA GLN A 522 -30.11 7.93 12.31
C GLN A 522 -31.10 7.79 11.14
N LYS A 523 -31.98 8.80 10.96
CA LYS A 523 -33.00 8.79 9.88
C LYS A 523 -32.39 8.86 8.48
N PHE A 524 -31.22 9.47 8.34
CA PHE A 524 -30.50 9.68 7.08
C PHE A 524 -28.99 9.74 7.36
N VAL A 525 -28.21 9.63 6.31
CA VAL A 525 -26.75 9.81 6.41
C VAL A 525 -26.35 11.27 6.22
N SER A 526 -25.31 11.65 6.93
CA SER A 526 -24.69 12.98 6.91
C SER A 526 -23.17 12.83 6.80
N ALA A 527 -22.44 13.95 6.73
CA ALA A 527 -21.01 13.91 6.60
C ALA A 527 -20.27 14.93 7.48
N LEU A 528 -19.11 14.53 7.98
CA LEU A 528 -18.05 15.43 8.41
C LEU A 528 -17.08 15.61 7.24
N ILE A 529 -16.76 16.85 6.90
CA ILE A 529 -15.91 17.19 5.75
C ILE A 529 -14.77 18.09 6.23
N VAL A 530 -13.52 17.67 5.94
CA VAL A 530 -12.35 18.52 6.06
C VAL A 530 -12.12 19.16 4.70
N PRO A 531 -12.24 20.50 4.56
CA PRO A 531 -11.95 21.21 3.34
C PRO A 531 -10.49 21.11 2.93
N SER A 532 -10.21 21.11 1.63
CA SER A 532 -8.87 21.40 1.11
C SER A 532 -8.56 22.88 1.33
N GLU A 533 -7.60 23.17 2.19
CA GLU A 533 -7.25 24.56 2.53
C GLU A 533 -6.75 25.34 1.31
N GLU A 534 -5.91 24.69 0.49
CA GLU A 534 -5.34 25.31 -0.73
C GLU A 534 -6.46 25.66 -1.73
N ALA A 535 -7.31 24.68 -2.08
CA ALA A 535 -8.38 24.89 -3.04
C ALA A 535 -9.42 25.92 -2.54
N LEU A 536 -9.77 25.88 -1.27
CA LEU A 536 -10.74 26.81 -0.68
C LEU A 536 -10.18 28.23 -0.61
N LYS A 537 -8.90 28.39 -0.27
CA LYS A 537 -8.22 29.70 -0.24
C LYS A 537 -8.20 30.35 -1.62
N ASP A 538 -7.88 29.57 -2.66
CA ASP A 538 -7.89 30.06 -4.04
C ASP A 538 -9.31 30.46 -4.48
N TRP A 539 -10.30 29.66 -4.13
CA TRP A 539 -11.70 29.97 -4.41
C TRP A 539 -12.18 31.24 -3.70
N CYS A 540 -11.81 31.44 -2.43
CA CYS A 540 -12.09 32.68 -1.68
C CYS A 540 -11.48 33.90 -2.41
N GLY A 541 -10.24 33.81 -2.86
CA GLY A 541 -9.58 34.87 -3.62
C GLY A 541 -10.31 35.22 -4.92
N GLN A 542 -10.80 34.23 -5.65
CA GLN A 542 -11.58 34.42 -6.90
C GLN A 542 -12.97 35.04 -6.64
N ASN A 543 -13.54 34.80 -5.46
CA ASN A 543 -14.88 35.29 -5.10
C ASN A 543 -14.85 36.51 -4.17
N SER A 544 -13.69 37.17 -4.00
CA SER A 544 -13.51 38.35 -3.16
C SER A 544 -13.89 38.15 -1.68
N ILE A 545 -13.71 36.92 -1.17
CA ILE A 545 -13.91 36.57 0.23
C ILE A 545 -12.56 36.69 0.96
N ALA A 546 -12.55 37.45 2.05
CA ALA A 546 -11.33 37.63 2.84
C ALA A 546 -10.94 36.31 3.53
N TRP A 547 -9.74 35.83 3.21
CA TRP A 547 -9.18 34.64 3.86
C TRP A 547 -8.50 35.01 5.18
N THR A 548 -8.87 34.38 6.26
CA THR A 548 -8.22 34.51 7.57
C THR A 548 -7.49 33.22 7.96
N SER A 549 -8.23 32.14 8.09
CA SER A 549 -7.77 30.77 8.33
C SER A 549 -8.88 29.82 7.92
N LEU A 550 -8.59 28.52 7.80
CA LEU A 550 -9.63 27.54 7.52
C LEU A 550 -10.77 27.63 8.57
N ALA A 551 -10.43 27.64 9.86
CA ALA A 551 -11.40 27.78 10.94
C ALA A 551 -12.20 29.10 10.89
N GLY A 552 -11.61 30.17 10.37
CA GLY A 552 -12.26 31.48 10.27
C GLY A 552 -13.24 31.62 9.12
N VAL A 553 -13.18 30.72 8.11
CA VAL A 553 -14.03 30.85 6.91
C VAL A 553 -15.08 29.74 6.77
N ILE A 554 -14.89 28.55 7.36
CA ILE A 554 -15.77 27.39 7.12
C ILE A 554 -17.23 27.59 7.55
N GLU A 555 -17.50 28.55 8.43
CA GLU A 555 -18.87 28.88 8.89
C GLU A 555 -19.51 30.01 8.09
N LEU A 556 -18.78 30.62 7.14
CA LEU A 556 -19.36 31.70 6.31
C LEU A 556 -20.45 31.12 5.40
N PRO A 557 -21.61 31.84 5.27
CA PRO A 557 -22.73 31.36 4.46
C PRO A 557 -22.34 31.05 3.01
N GLU A 558 -21.43 31.82 2.43
CA GLU A 558 -20.92 31.64 1.07
C GLU A 558 -20.15 30.33 0.92
N ILE A 559 -19.34 29.98 1.94
CA ILE A 559 -18.57 28.73 1.96
C ILE A 559 -19.51 27.55 2.16
N VAL A 560 -20.43 27.61 3.11
CA VAL A 560 -21.42 26.56 3.34
C VAL A 560 -22.24 26.32 2.07
N LYS A 561 -22.68 27.39 1.39
CA LYS A 561 -23.41 27.30 0.12
C LYS A 561 -22.58 26.68 -1.00
N HIS A 562 -21.28 27.00 -1.07
CA HIS A 562 -20.38 26.38 -2.04
C HIS A 562 -20.27 24.87 -1.82
N TYR A 563 -20.06 24.43 -0.58
CA TYR A 563 -20.02 23.01 -0.25
C TYR A 563 -21.38 22.33 -0.46
N GLN A 564 -22.48 23.00 -0.19
CA GLN A 564 -23.82 22.46 -0.50
C GLN A 564 -23.96 22.17 -2.00
N SER A 565 -23.50 23.07 -2.87
CA SER A 565 -23.58 22.81 -4.32
C SER A 565 -22.72 21.61 -4.76
N ILE A 566 -21.56 21.40 -4.14
CA ILE A 566 -20.73 20.20 -4.40
C ILE A 566 -21.46 18.94 -3.96
N ILE A 567 -22.09 18.98 -2.77
CA ILE A 567 -22.82 17.85 -2.23
C ILE A 567 -24.03 17.51 -3.10
N ASP A 568 -24.77 18.50 -3.54
CA ASP A 568 -25.94 18.32 -4.40
C ASP A 568 -25.54 17.67 -5.73
N GLU A 569 -24.46 18.15 -6.37
CA GLU A 569 -23.92 17.58 -7.60
C GLU A 569 -23.49 16.11 -7.40
N MET A 570 -22.70 15.83 -6.35
CA MET A 570 -22.22 14.47 -6.10
C MET A 570 -23.34 13.50 -5.71
N ASN A 571 -24.37 13.98 -5.05
CA ASN A 571 -25.55 13.20 -4.66
C ASN A 571 -26.37 12.68 -5.85
N GLU A 572 -26.27 13.27 -7.04
CA GLU A 572 -27.00 12.83 -8.23
C GLU A 572 -26.68 11.38 -8.62
N GLU A 573 -25.49 10.90 -8.31
CA GLU A 573 -25.07 9.52 -8.60
C GLU A 573 -25.57 8.48 -7.58
N PHE A 574 -26.18 8.92 -6.46
CA PHE A 574 -26.57 8.03 -5.38
C PHE A 574 -28.09 7.86 -5.25
N ALA A 575 -28.50 6.64 -4.87
CA ALA A 575 -29.87 6.39 -4.47
C ALA A 575 -30.25 7.25 -3.24
N HIS A 576 -31.52 7.63 -3.13
CA HIS A 576 -32.01 8.57 -2.10
C HIS A 576 -31.54 8.24 -0.67
N ILE A 577 -31.38 6.95 -0.35
CA ILE A 577 -30.95 6.52 0.98
C ILE A 577 -29.45 6.72 1.24
N ASP A 578 -28.65 6.72 0.16
CA ASP A 578 -27.20 6.88 0.21
C ASP A 578 -26.78 8.35 0.09
N GLN A 579 -27.73 9.26 -0.20
CA GLN A 579 -27.46 10.68 -0.36
C GLN A 579 -27.14 11.34 0.98
N VAL A 580 -26.04 12.09 1.04
CA VAL A 580 -25.69 12.93 2.17
C VAL A 580 -26.71 14.08 2.29
N LYS A 581 -27.52 14.08 3.35
CA LYS A 581 -28.60 15.06 3.52
C LYS A 581 -28.15 16.32 4.24
N LYS A 582 -27.19 16.19 5.16
CA LYS A 582 -26.60 17.30 5.89
C LYS A 582 -25.09 17.08 6.04
N PHE A 583 -24.36 18.13 6.32
CA PHE A 583 -22.92 18.05 6.55
C PHE A 583 -22.45 19.08 7.57
N ARG A 584 -21.25 18.86 8.09
CA ARG A 584 -20.52 19.84 8.89
C ARG A 584 -19.09 19.93 8.35
N LEU A 585 -18.61 21.15 8.11
CA LEU A 585 -17.21 21.42 7.82
C LEU A 585 -16.41 21.41 9.12
N VAL A 586 -15.22 20.81 9.09
CA VAL A 586 -14.29 20.76 10.22
C VAL A 586 -12.94 21.31 9.80
N ALA A 587 -12.37 22.20 10.62
CA ALA A 587 -11.17 22.93 10.26
C ALA A 587 -9.87 22.13 10.49
N GLU A 588 -9.90 21.16 11.40
CA GLU A 588 -8.71 20.39 11.73
C GLU A 588 -8.55 19.20 10.78
N PRO A 589 -7.44 19.12 10.02
CA PRO A 589 -7.09 17.93 9.27
C PRO A 589 -6.93 16.71 10.18
N TRP A 590 -7.39 15.56 9.72
CA TRP A 590 -7.16 14.30 10.42
C TRP A 590 -5.76 13.78 10.10
N GLU A 591 -5.04 13.36 11.13
CA GLU A 591 -3.62 13.00 11.04
C GLU A 591 -3.38 11.55 11.47
N PRO A 592 -2.38 10.87 10.86
CA PRO A 592 -1.97 9.53 11.28
C PRO A 592 -1.10 9.54 12.55
N VAL A 593 -0.59 10.72 12.95
CA VAL A 593 0.26 10.91 14.13
C VAL A 593 -0.09 12.23 14.79
N LYS A 594 -0.34 12.22 16.09
CA LYS A 594 -0.53 13.41 16.90
C LYS A 594 0.74 13.76 17.66
N LYS A 595 1.16 15.03 17.61
CA LYS A 595 2.36 15.53 18.29
C LYS A 595 2.25 15.50 19.82
N ASP A 596 1.03 15.62 20.33
CA ASP A 596 0.71 15.61 21.76
C ASP A 596 0.57 14.21 22.36
N GLY A 597 0.73 13.16 21.54
CA GLY A 597 0.58 11.77 21.96
C GLY A 597 -0.85 11.27 22.10
N SER A 598 -1.85 12.09 21.76
CA SER A 598 -3.25 11.67 21.73
C SER A 598 -3.54 10.66 20.62
N GLU A 599 -4.69 9.99 20.68
CA GLU A 599 -5.08 9.01 19.67
C GLU A 599 -5.35 9.72 18.32
N SER A 600 -4.66 9.29 17.27
CA SER A 600 -4.76 9.85 15.92
C SER A 600 -6.06 9.43 15.23
N GLU A 601 -6.60 10.28 14.36
CA GLU A 601 -7.83 10.01 13.59
C GLU A 601 -7.60 9.05 12.43
N LEU A 602 -6.36 8.93 11.96
CA LEU A 602 -6.00 8.02 10.88
C LEU A 602 -5.08 6.90 11.37
N THR A 603 -5.11 5.79 10.65
CA THR A 603 -4.07 4.77 10.78
C THR A 603 -2.78 5.23 10.09
N PRO A 604 -1.60 4.59 10.35
CA PRO A 604 -0.38 4.85 9.59
C PRO A 604 -0.54 4.67 8.07
N THR A 605 -1.54 3.91 7.63
CA THR A 605 -1.90 3.71 6.21
C THR A 605 -3.00 4.67 5.73
N MET A 606 -3.24 5.78 6.46
CA MET A 606 -4.20 6.84 6.11
C MET A 606 -5.67 6.40 6.09
N LYS A 607 -6.05 5.30 6.74
CA LYS A 607 -7.44 4.87 6.89
C LYS A 607 -8.08 5.56 8.09
N LEU A 608 -9.38 5.89 7.98
CA LEU A 608 -10.15 6.51 9.06
C LEU A 608 -10.24 5.59 10.28
N LYS A 609 -9.91 6.10 11.45
CA LYS A 609 -10.27 5.50 12.73
C LYS A 609 -11.62 6.05 13.17
N ARG A 610 -12.70 5.54 12.57
CA ARG A 610 -14.06 6.07 12.75
C ARG A 610 -14.44 6.31 14.20
N ARG A 611 -14.11 5.37 15.10
CA ARG A 611 -14.39 5.50 16.55
C ARG A 611 -13.75 6.77 17.13
N VAL A 612 -12.53 7.08 16.75
CA VAL A 612 -11.80 8.28 17.25
C VAL A 612 -12.48 9.55 16.76
N ILE A 613 -12.81 9.59 15.46
CA ILE A 613 -13.47 10.75 14.85
C ILE A 613 -14.88 10.94 15.41
N LEU A 614 -15.67 9.86 15.57
CA LEU A 614 -17.00 9.91 16.18
C LEU A 614 -16.94 10.48 17.60
N ASN A 615 -15.99 10.04 18.42
CA ASN A 615 -15.83 10.55 19.77
C ASN A 615 -15.41 12.02 19.78
N LYS A 616 -14.47 12.41 18.92
CA LYS A 616 -13.96 13.78 18.83
C LYS A 616 -15.04 14.77 18.42
N TYR A 617 -15.88 14.40 17.47
CA TYR A 617 -16.92 15.28 16.90
C TYR A 617 -18.35 14.93 17.36
N ALA A 618 -18.49 14.23 18.50
CA ALA A 618 -19.79 13.75 18.99
C ALA A 618 -20.85 14.87 19.07
N ASN A 619 -20.49 16.02 19.64
CA ASN A 619 -21.41 17.18 19.77
C ASN A 619 -21.83 17.74 18.41
N GLN A 620 -20.89 17.89 17.46
CA GLN A 620 -21.19 18.40 16.12
C GLN A 620 -22.08 17.41 15.35
N ILE A 621 -21.85 16.11 15.50
CA ILE A 621 -22.68 15.08 14.89
C ILE A 621 -24.10 15.12 15.48
N GLU A 622 -24.23 15.24 16.80
CA GLU A 622 -25.55 15.36 17.44
C GLU A 622 -26.34 16.58 16.93
N GLN A 623 -25.67 17.72 16.79
CA GLN A 623 -26.30 18.94 16.25
C GLN A 623 -26.83 18.76 14.82
N ILE A 624 -26.15 17.97 13.96
CA ILE A 624 -26.60 17.68 12.60
C ILE A 624 -28.01 17.05 12.59
N TYR A 625 -28.34 16.25 13.61
CA TYR A 625 -29.58 15.46 13.66
C TYR A 625 -30.67 16.10 14.59
N GLN A 626 -30.32 17.13 15.36
CA GLN A 626 -31.29 17.87 16.19
C GLN A 626 -32.08 18.90 15.39
N ASP A 627 -31.48 19.48 14.33
CA ASP A 627 -32.11 20.40 13.37
C ASP A 627 -32.85 19.64 12.25
#